data_f41a83ad1ef584ba29719ef9347fb1cb
#
_entry.id   f41a83ad1ef584ba29719ef9347fb1cb
#
_cell.length_a   1.000
_cell.length_b   1.000
_cell.length_c   1.000
_cell.angle_alpha   90.00
_cell.angle_beta   90.00
_cell.angle_gamma   90.00
#
_symmetry.space_group_name_H-M   'P 1'
#
loop_
_entity.id
_entity.type
_entity.pdbx_description
1 polymer ?
#
loop_
_entity_poly.entity_id
_entity_poly.type
_entity_poly.pdbx_seq_one_letter_code
_entity_poly.pdbx_strand_id
1 'polypeptide(L)'
;MAVVLYLPQSKVASVDYSPNGGCFGPASDFCRTMWERYSNAFKNYMRLERSLSENSIDAYLHDVAHLHEYLQLTHPDVGPLQVHEGHISGFLQYIGELGLVAHSQARMLSGVKAFFKYLLLENLIQHDPAHRIEGPKLGRKLPDTLSFPEIEQLLAAIDLSTPAGPRDRAALEVLYSSGLRVSELLDLKLTDCYFESGFVRVIGKGNKARLVPIGGDAIKYTTMYVDHTRSQIAIQKGDEDTLFLNRRGTKLSRITIFTTIKTLAATAGITKTISPHTFRHSFATHLIEGGADLRAVQQMLGHESITTTEIYTHLDRDYLKQTLTDFHPRGKR
;
A
#
# COMPACT_ATOMS: atom_id res chain seq x y z
N MET A 1 -1.66 -2.92 3.25
CA MET A 1 -1.00 -2.93 4.56
C MET A 1 -1.98 -3.58 5.50
N ALA A 2 -1.83 -4.88 5.74
CA ALA A 2 -2.66 -5.58 6.71
C ALA A 2 -2.22 -5.10 8.10
N VAL A 3 -3.04 -4.28 8.72
CA VAL A 3 -2.91 -4.00 10.16
C VAL A 3 -3.45 -5.24 10.86
N VAL A 4 -2.55 -6.12 11.28
CA VAL A 4 -2.89 -7.13 12.27
C VAL A 4 -3.20 -6.34 13.53
N LEU A 5 -4.47 -6.25 13.88
CA LEU A 5 -4.92 -5.72 15.17
C LEU A 5 -4.46 -6.71 16.26
N TYR A 6 -3.26 -6.47 16.79
CA TYR A 6 -2.85 -7.03 18.08
C TYR A 6 -3.65 -6.25 19.14
N LEU A 7 -4.74 -6.81 19.61
CA LEU A 7 -5.45 -6.29 20.76
C LEU A 7 -4.58 -6.52 21.99
N PRO A 8 -4.23 -5.48 22.76
CA PRO A 8 -3.64 -5.68 24.08
C PRO A 8 -4.70 -6.30 24.99
N GLN A 9 -4.40 -7.47 25.57
CA GLN A 9 -5.27 -8.24 26.47
C GLN A 9 -5.58 -7.55 27.82
N SER A 10 -5.40 -6.26 27.97
CA SER A 10 -5.46 -5.58 29.29
C SER A 10 -6.54 -4.52 29.44
N LYS A 11 -7.68 -4.63 28.76
CA LYS A 11 -8.90 -3.89 29.10
C LYS A 11 -10.17 -4.62 28.68
N VAL A 12 -10.27 -5.88 29.08
CA VAL A 12 -11.58 -6.53 29.20
C VAL A 12 -12.00 -6.28 30.64
N ALA A 13 -12.98 -5.41 30.83
CA ALA A 13 -13.72 -5.36 32.09
C ALA A 13 -14.19 -6.79 32.37
N SER A 14 -13.94 -7.25 33.59
CA SER A 14 -14.36 -8.55 34.09
C SER A 14 -15.88 -8.70 33.94
N VAL A 15 -16.29 -9.26 32.81
CA VAL A 15 -17.58 -9.91 32.71
C VAL A 15 -17.31 -11.33 33.19
N ASP A 16 -17.89 -11.68 34.34
CA ASP A 16 -17.82 -13.00 34.93
C ASP A 16 -18.27 -14.05 33.89
N TYR A 17 -17.30 -14.75 33.35
CA TYR A 17 -17.52 -15.87 32.45
C TYR A 17 -17.95 -17.07 33.29
N SER A 18 -19.26 -17.27 33.40
CA SER A 18 -19.78 -18.54 33.93
C SER A 18 -19.41 -19.66 32.94
N PRO A 19 -18.70 -20.72 33.37
CA PRO A 19 -18.30 -21.84 32.52
C PRO A 19 -19.46 -22.84 32.33
N ASN A 20 -20.60 -22.38 31.84
CA ASN A 20 -21.66 -23.27 31.42
C ASN A 20 -21.82 -23.13 29.92
N GLY A 21 -21.47 -24.22 29.21
CA GLY A 21 -21.53 -24.38 27.77
C GLY A 21 -22.83 -23.85 27.18
N GLY A 22 -22.75 -22.66 26.60
CA GLY A 22 -23.83 -22.15 25.75
C GLY A 22 -23.88 -23.00 24.50
N CYS A 23 -24.90 -23.83 24.37
CA CYS A 23 -25.25 -24.52 23.14
C CYS A 23 -25.42 -23.47 22.05
N PHE A 24 -24.49 -23.39 21.11
CA PHE A 24 -24.72 -22.73 19.85
C PHE A 24 -25.85 -23.47 19.15
N GLY A 25 -27.04 -22.89 19.14
CA GLY A 25 -28.22 -23.51 18.52
C GLY A 25 -28.04 -23.58 17.00
N PRO A 26 -28.79 -24.45 16.30
CA PRO A 26 -28.75 -24.66 14.84
C PRO A 26 -28.92 -23.36 14.01
N ALA A 27 -29.49 -22.31 14.59
CA ALA A 27 -29.65 -21.01 13.95
C ALA A 27 -28.30 -20.24 13.74
N SER A 28 -27.38 -20.30 14.70
CA SER A 28 -26.09 -19.61 14.60
C SER A 28 -25.16 -20.25 13.55
N ASP A 29 -25.18 -21.56 13.42
CA ASP A 29 -24.42 -22.27 12.40
C ASP A 29 -24.97 -22.00 10.99
N PHE A 30 -26.30 -21.88 10.87
CA PHE A 30 -26.93 -21.51 9.61
C PHE A 30 -26.57 -20.07 9.19
N CYS A 31 -26.62 -19.10 10.10
CA CYS A 31 -26.20 -17.72 9.82
C CYS A 31 -24.75 -17.63 9.41
N ARG A 32 -23.85 -18.36 10.08
CA ARG A 32 -22.42 -18.42 9.71
C ARG A 32 -22.21 -18.94 8.29
N THR A 33 -22.88 -20.05 7.95
CA THR A 33 -22.82 -20.65 6.61
C THR A 33 -23.34 -19.68 5.54
N MET A 34 -24.38 -18.89 5.84
CA MET A 34 -24.91 -17.87 4.95
C MET A 34 -23.89 -16.75 4.72
N TRP A 35 -23.23 -16.23 5.77
CA TRP A 35 -22.19 -15.23 5.63
C TRP A 35 -21.02 -15.73 4.78
N GLU A 36 -20.54 -16.95 5.01
CA GLU A 36 -19.48 -17.58 4.20
C GLU A 36 -19.89 -17.71 2.72
N ARG A 37 -21.11 -18.16 2.46
CA ARG A 37 -21.65 -18.31 1.09
C ARG A 37 -21.68 -16.99 0.33
N TYR A 38 -22.25 -15.93 0.93
CA TYR A 38 -22.35 -14.63 0.26
C TYR A 38 -21.03 -13.91 0.17
N SER A 39 -20.12 -14.07 1.14
CA SER A 39 -18.76 -13.54 1.04
C SER A 39 -17.97 -14.21 -0.09
N ASN A 40 -18.10 -15.52 -0.28
CA ASN A 40 -17.48 -16.22 -1.40
C ASN A 40 -18.07 -15.81 -2.75
N ALA A 41 -19.37 -15.61 -2.84
CA ALA A 41 -20.01 -15.11 -4.05
C ALA A 41 -19.56 -13.67 -4.36
N PHE A 42 -19.46 -12.80 -3.37
CA PHE A 42 -18.92 -11.45 -3.49
C PHE A 42 -17.45 -11.45 -3.93
N LYS A 43 -16.64 -12.38 -3.40
CA LYS A 43 -15.25 -12.59 -3.85
C LYS A 43 -15.18 -12.87 -5.34
N ASN A 44 -16.02 -13.79 -5.82
CA ASN A 44 -16.06 -14.15 -7.23
C ASN A 44 -16.53 -12.98 -8.12
N TYR A 45 -17.54 -12.24 -7.70
CA TYR A 45 -17.99 -11.02 -8.37
C TYR A 45 -16.86 -9.99 -8.50
N MET A 46 -16.15 -9.70 -7.40
CA MET A 46 -15.03 -8.76 -7.41
C MET A 46 -13.90 -9.19 -8.35
N ARG A 47 -13.63 -10.50 -8.42
CA ARG A 47 -12.57 -11.08 -9.25
C ARG A 47 -12.95 -11.09 -10.73
N LEU A 48 -14.13 -11.61 -11.06
CA LEU A 48 -14.54 -11.90 -12.43
C LEU A 48 -15.15 -10.69 -13.13
N GLU A 49 -16.02 -9.95 -12.47
CA GLU A 49 -16.75 -8.84 -13.08
C GLU A 49 -16.08 -7.48 -12.85
N ARG A 50 -15.49 -7.29 -11.66
CA ARG A 50 -14.83 -6.03 -11.34
C ARG A 50 -13.32 -6.04 -11.61
N SER A 51 -12.75 -7.19 -11.92
CA SER A 51 -11.30 -7.37 -12.20
C SER A 51 -10.41 -6.69 -11.14
N LEU A 52 -10.81 -6.78 -9.86
CA LEU A 52 -10.05 -6.18 -8.77
C LEU A 52 -8.80 -7.02 -8.47
N SER A 53 -7.76 -6.35 -7.95
CA SER A 53 -6.56 -7.06 -7.48
C SER A 53 -6.88 -7.90 -6.24
N GLU A 54 -6.17 -9.03 -6.06
CA GLU A 54 -6.33 -9.91 -4.88
C GLU A 54 -6.23 -9.12 -3.56
N ASN A 55 -5.25 -8.20 -3.45
CA ASN A 55 -5.12 -7.34 -2.26
C ASN A 55 -6.37 -6.47 -1.99
N SER A 56 -7.07 -6.03 -3.03
CA SER A 56 -8.31 -5.25 -2.88
C SER A 56 -9.47 -6.15 -2.47
N ILE A 57 -9.52 -7.35 -3.05
CA ILE A 57 -10.52 -8.37 -2.73
C ILE A 57 -10.38 -8.77 -1.26
N ASP A 58 -9.17 -9.11 -0.82
CA ASP A 58 -8.88 -9.49 0.56
C ASP A 58 -9.24 -8.36 1.55
N ALA A 59 -8.95 -7.10 1.19
CA ALA A 59 -9.31 -5.96 2.02
C ALA A 59 -10.83 -5.82 2.19
N TYR A 60 -11.61 -5.97 1.13
CA TYR A 60 -13.07 -5.90 1.19
C TYR A 60 -13.69 -7.08 1.95
N LEU A 61 -13.17 -8.28 1.73
CA LEU A 61 -13.61 -9.46 2.49
C LEU A 61 -13.32 -9.32 3.98
N HIS A 62 -12.17 -8.76 4.34
CA HIS A 62 -11.81 -8.48 5.73
C HIS A 62 -12.77 -7.47 6.38
N ASP A 63 -13.19 -6.44 5.64
CA ASP A 63 -14.19 -5.47 6.13
C ASP A 63 -15.55 -6.12 6.39
N VAL A 64 -15.98 -7.02 5.50
CA VAL A 64 -17.23 -7.79 5.67
C VAL A 64 -17.12 -8.77 6.85
N ALA A 65 -15.95 -9.42 7.02
CA ALA A 65 -15.70 -10.29 8.15
C ALA A 65 -15.80 -9.56 9.49
N HIS A 66 -15.26 -8.35 9.61
CA HIS A 66 -15.41 -7.55 10.83
C HIS A 66 -16.85 -7.16 11.15
N LEU A 67 -17.65 -6.84 10.12
CA LEU A 67 -19.08 -6.63 10.35
C LEU A 67 -19.77 -7.92 10.84
N HIS A 68 -19.43 -9.06 10.26
CA HIS A 68 -19.96 -10.35 10.69
C HIS A 68 -19.55 -10.70 12.13
N GLU A 69 -18.26 -10.51 12.51
CA GLU A 69 -17.78 -10.69 13.87
C GLU A 69 -18.53 -9.82 14.87
N TYR A 70 -18.77 -8.54 14.55
CA TYR A 70 -19.58 -7.66 15.38
C TYR A 70 -21.01 -8.18 15.54
N LEU A 71 -21.64 -8.60 14.44
CA LEU A 71 -23.01 -9.13 14.48
C LEU A 71 -23.10 -10.44 15.26
N GLN A 72 -22.10 -11.31 15.16
CA GLN A 72 -22.05 -12.53 15.98
C GLN A 72 -22.05 -12.22 17.49
N LEU A 73 -21.42 -11.13 17.90
CA LEU A 73 -21.37 -10.70 19.31
C LEU A 73 -22.68 -10.04 19.78
N THR A 74 -23.35 -9.30 18.91
CA THR A 74 -24.49 -8.44 19.30
C THR A 74 -25.84 -8.96 18.81
N HIS A 75 -25.87 -9.62 17.66
CA HIS A 75 -27.08 -10.08 16.96
C HIS A 75 -26.79 -11.41 16.23
N PRO A 76 -26.53 -12.51 16.96
CA PRO A 76 -26.05 -13.77 16.38
C PRO A 76 -26.99 -14.43 15.36
N ASP A 77 -28.26 -14.09 15.41
CA ASP A 77 -29.29 -14.63 14.52
C ASP A 77 -29.48 -13.82 13.22
N VAL A 78 -28.70 -12.73 13.03
CA VAL A 78 -28.82 -11.86 11.85
C VAL A 78 -27.93 -12.36 10.72
N GLY A 79 -28.56 -12.89 9.67
CA GLY A 79 -27.91 -13.24 8.42
C GLY A 79 -27.64 -12.02 7.53
N PRO A 80 -26.78 -12.17 6.48
CA PRO A 80 -26.38 -11.05 5.62
C PRO A 80 -27.52 -10.35 4.90
N LEU A 81 -28.63 -11.06 4.62
CA LEU A 81 -29.81 -10.48 3.95
C LEU A 81 -30.77 -9.76 4.90
N GLN A 82 -30.57 -9.90 6.21
CA GLN A 82 -31.41 -9.31 7.26
C GLN A 82 -30.76 -8.09 7.92
N VAL A 83 -29.56 -7.73 7.49
CA VAL A 83 -28.86 -6.55 8.00
C VAL A 83 -29.63 -5.29 7.61
N HIS A 84 -29.84 -4.39 8.57
CA HIS A 84 -30.45 -3.09 8.37
C HIS A 84 -29.52 -1.95 8.82
N GLU A 85 -29.92 -0.71 8.53
CA GLU A 85 -29.14 0.50 8.80
C GLU A 85 -28.63 0.59 10.24
N GLY A 86 -29.47 0.23 11.23
CA GLY A 86 -29.10 0.24 12.64
C GLY A 86 -27.94 -0.69 12.99
N HIS A 87 -27.84 -1.85 12.34
CA HIS A 87 -26.73 -2.77 12.55
C HIS A 87 -25.39 -2.19 12.05
N ILE A 88 -25.40 -1.49 10.90
CA ILE A 88 -24.20 -0.88 10.34
C ILE A 88 -23.78 0.35 11.15
N SER A 89 -24.76 1.15 11.60
CA SER A 89 -24.50 2.28 12.50
C SER A 89 -23.89 1.82 13.82
N GLY A 90 -24.44 0.76 14.43
CA GLY A 90 -23.90 0.16 15.64
C GLY A 90 -22.48 -0.41 15.44
N PHE A 91 -22.22 -1.02 14.28
CA PHE A 91 -20.87 -1.47 13.92
C PHE A 91 -19.87 -0.30 13.85
N LEU A 92 -20.26 0.82 13.22
CA LEU A 92 -19.39 2.01 13.16
C LEU A 92 -19.11 2.60 14.53
N GLN A 93 -20.13 2.65 15.41
CA GLN A 93 -19.94 3.09 16.79
C GLN A 93 -18.97 2.14 17.52
N TYR A 94 -19.17 0.83 17.42
CA TYR A 94 -18.34 -0.19 18.05
C TYR A 94 -16.87 -0.07 17.65
N ILE A 95 -16.57 0.03 16.34
CA ILE A 95 -15.17 0.19 15.90
C ILE A 95 -14.58 1.55 16.30
N GLY A 96 -15.43 2.58 16.47
CA GLY A 96 -15.05 3.87 17.01
C GLY A 96 -14.65 3.77 18.50
N GLU A 97 -15.43 3.08 19.30
CA GLU A 97 -15.17 2.81 20.73
C GLU A 97 -13.90 1.96 20.94
N LEU A 98 -13.59 1.05 20.00
CA LEU A 98 -12.33 0.30 19.96
C LEU A 98 -11.11 1.19 19.60
N GLY A 99 -11.32 2.49 19.33
CA GLY A 99 -10.23 3.44 19.05
C GLY A 99 -9.73 3.42 17.61
N LEU A 100 -10.46 2.83 16.65
CA LEU A 100 -10.08 2.91 15.24
C LEU A 100 -10.13 4.36 14.75
N VAL A 101 -9.07 4.78 14.06
CA VAL A 101 -9.00 6.13 13.49
C VAL A 101 -10.03 6.32 12.36
N ALA A 102 -10.53 7.54 12.19
CA ALA A 102 -11.58 7.90 11.23
C ALA A 102 -11.32 7.38 9.79
N HIS A 103 -10.07 7.43 9.31
CA HIS A 103 -9.69 6.90 8.00
C HIS A 103 -9.91 5.39 7.87
N SER A 104 -9.60 4.62 8.92
CA SER A 104 -9.83 3.17 8.94
C SER A 104 -11.31 2.84 8.98
N GLN A 105 -12.10 3.57 9.77
CA GLN A 105 -13.56 3.42 9.82
C GLN A 105 -14.19 3.72 8.44
N ALA A 106 -13.81 4.82 7.78
CA ALA A 106 -14.30 5.18 6.46
C ALA A 106 -13.94 4.12 5.40
N ARG A 107 -12.74 3.54 5.49
CA ARG A 107 -12.31 2.46 4.60
C ARG A 107 -13.15 1.20 4.82
N MET A 108 -13.35 0.78 6.08
CA MET A 108 -14.18 -0.37 6.42
C MET A 108 -15.63 -0.18 5.93
N LEU A 109 -16.20 0.98 6.16
CA LEU A 109 -17.52 1.31 5.64
C LEU A 109 -17.60 1.19 4.11
N SER A 110 -16.55 1.55 3.40
CA SER A 110 -16.48 1.40 1.93
C SER A 110 -16.56 -0.07 1.51
N GLY A 111 -15.91 -0.98 2.23
CA GLY A 111 -16.00 -2.43 1.98
C GLY A 111 -17.38 -2.98 2.28
N VAL A 112 -17.97 -2.58 3.40
CA VAL A 112 -19.35 -2.93 3.77
C VAL A 112 -20.36 -2.44 2.72
N LYS A 113 -20.23 -1.17 2.29
CA LYS A 113 -21.07 -0.61 1.20
C LYS A 113 -20.93 -1.38 -0.11
N ALA A 114 -19.72 -1.78 -0.46
CA ALA A 114 -19.47 -2.56 -1.68
C ALA A 114 -20.17 -3.93 -1.62
N PHE A 115 -20.18 -4.58 -0.46
CA PHE A 115 -20.85 -5.85 -0.24
C PHE A 115 -22.38 -5.73 -0.37
N PHE A 116 -23.00 -4.76 0.31
CA PHE A 116 -24.45 -4.58 0.21
C PHE A 116 -24.89 -4.08 -1.16
N LYS A 117 -24.09 -3.28 -1.83
CA LYS A 117 -24.32 -2.91 -3.22
C LYS A 117 -24.30 -4.14 -4.15
N TYR A 118 -23.39 -5.09 -3.91
CA TYR A 118 -23.35 -6.37 -4.62
C TYR A 118 -24.63 -7.16 -4.37
N LEU A 119 -25.06 -7.32 -3.11
CA LEU A 119 -26.30 -8.05 -2.79
C LEU A 119 -27.54 -7.41 -3.44
N LEU A 120 -27.57 -6.09 -3.54
CA LEU A 120 -28.64 -5.36 -4.23
C LEU A 120 -28.59 -5.61 -5.75
N LEU A 121 -27.42 -5.60 -6.37
CA LEU A 121 -27.24 -5.87 -7.80
C LEU A 121 -27.69 -7.29 -8.19
N GLU A 122 -27.45 -8.26 -7.31
CA GLU A 122 -27.88 -9.65 -7.48
C GLU A 122 -29.38 -9.86 -7.13
N ASN A 123 -30.12 -8.78 -6.81
CA ASN A 123 -31.52 -8.84 -6.38
C ASN A 123 -31.74 -9.73 -5.13
N LEU A 124 -30.75 -9.91 -4.29
CA LEU A 124 -30.81 -10.69 -3.05
C LEU A 124 -31.43 -9.89 -1.90
N ILE A 125 -31.33 -8.56 -1.96
CA ILE A 125 -31.98 -7.60 -1.07
C ILE A 125 -32.73 -6.55 -1.90
N GLN A 126 -33.80 -5.98 -1.33
CA GLN A 126 -34.60 -4.94 -2.01
C GLN A 126 -34.07 -3.53 -1.77
N HIS A 127 -33.36 -3.31 -0.66
CA HIS A 127 -32.82 -2.02 -0.25
C HIS A 127 -31.39 -2.20 0.28
N ASP A 128 -30.49 -1.28 -0.08
CA ASP A 128 -29.13 -1.25 0.43
C ASP A 128 -29.12 -0.61 1.84
N PRO A 129 -28.85 -1.39 2.92
CA PRO A 129 -28.83 -0.88 4.29
C PRO A 129 -27.67 0.07 4.56
N ALA A 130 -26.64 0.09 3.72
CA ALA A 130 -25.49 0.95 3.87
C ALA A 130 -25.60 2.27 3.07
N HIS A 131 -26.66 2.44 2.25
CA HIS A 131 -26.76 3.56 1.33
C HIS A 131 -26.72 4.92 2.04
N ARG A 132 -27.50 5.10 3.11
CA ARG A 132 -27.62 6.37 3.85
C ARG A 132 -26.55 6.57 4.93
N ILE A 133 -25.75 5.55 5.23
CA ILE A 133 -24.74 5.64 6.27
C ILE A 133 -23.64 6.59 5.82
N GLU A 134 -23.45 7.66 6.56
CA GLU A 134 -22.32 8.57 6.38
C GLU A 134 -21.11 8.08 7.18
N GLY A 135 -19.95 8.12 6.54
CA GLY A 135 -18.68 7.84 7.22
C GLY A 135 -18.25 9.00 8.12
N PRO A 136 -17.28 8.75 9.01
CA PRO A 136 -16.73 9.81 9.84
C PRO A 136 -16.14 10.93 8.97
N LYS A 137 -16.30 12.18 9.44
CA LYS A 137 -15.71 13.34 8.74
C LYS A 137 -14.18 13.22 8.76
N LEU A 138 -13.60 13.12 7.59
CA LEU A 138 -12.15 13.06 7.42
C LEU A 138 -11.60 14.48 7.33
N GLY A 139 -10.72 14.85 8.25
CA GLY A 139 -9.93 16.06 8.10
C GLY A 139 -9.00 15.94 6.89
N ARG A 140 -8.96 16.95 6.02
CA ARG A 140 -7.94 17.04 4.95
C ARG A 140 -6.60 17.37 5.59
N LYS A 141 -5.82 16.37 5.95
CA LYS A 141 -4.42 16.59 6.28
C LYS A 141 -3.64 16.64 4.96
N LEU A 142 -2.98 17.77 4.70
CA LEU A 142 -2.04 17.84 3.59
C LEU A 142 -0.95 16.80 3.84
N PRO A 143 -0.58 16.00 2.84
CA PRO A 143 0.46 15.00 3.02
C PRO A 143 1.78 15.70 3.33
N ASP A 144 2.50 15.19 4.33
CA ASP A 144 3.83 15.69 4.67
C ASP A 144 4.77 15.42 3.49
N THR A 145 5.49 16.47 3.06
CA THR A 145 6.60 16.37 2.09
C THR A 145 7.91 16.59 2.82
N LEU A 146 8.97 15.94 2.34
CA LEU A 146 10.35 16.20 2.73
C LEU A 146 10.92 17.28 1.82
N SER A 147 11.56 18.28 2.38
CA SER A 147 12.39 19.21 1.60
C SER A 147 13.66 18.50 1.10
N PHE A 148 14.30 19.06 0.10
CA PHE A 148 15.56 18.50 -0.41
C PHE A 148 16.66 18.36 0.68
N PRO A 149 16.89 19.35 1.58
CA PRO A 149 17.80 19.19 2.70
C PRO A 149 17.42 18.04 3.65
N GLU A 150 16.14 17.83 3.93
CA GLU A 150 15.69 16.71 4.78
C GLU A 150 15.95 15.35 4.10
N ILE A 151 15.80 15.25 2.78
CA ILE A 151 16.16 14.05 2.01
C ILE A 151 17.68 13.80 2.12
N GLU A 152 18.51 14.86 1.96
CA GLU A 152 19.96 14.76 2.09
C GLU A 152 20.38 14.30 3.49
N GLN A 153 19.80 14.89 4.55
CA GLN A 153 20.07 14.51 5.93
C GLN A 153 19.70 13.05 6.20
N LEU A 154 18.54 12.60 5.72
CA LEU A 154 18.06 11.24 5.88
C LEU A 154 19.00 10.24 5.18
N LEU A 155 19.44 10.54 3.97
CA LEU A 155 20.36 9.70 3.21
C LEU A 155 21.77 9.72 3.81
N ALA A 156 22.23 10.85 4.35
CA ALA A 156 23.52 10.97 5.03
C ALA A 156 23.55 10.20 6.36
N ALA A 157 22.42 10.00 7.02
CA ALA A 157 22.31 9.21 8.24
C ALA A 157 22.50 7.70 8.04
N ILE A 158 22.62 7.24 6.78
CA ILE A 158 22.84 5.82 6.47
C ILE A 158 24.33 5.48 6.67
N ASP A 159 24.61 4.60 7.62
CA ASP A 159 25.95 4.06 7.83
C ASP A 159 26.28 3.00 6.76
N LEU A 160 27.13 3.38 5.81
CA LEU A 160 27.55 2.51 4.70
C LEU A 160 28.50 1.39 5.14
N SER A 161 29.04 1.43 6.36
CA SER A 161 29.90 0.37 6.89
C SER A 161 29.12 -0.86 7.34
N THR A 162 27.83 -0.71 7.57
CA THR A 162 26.95 -1.81 7.96
C THR A 162 26.60 -2.71 6.77
N PRO A 163 26.37 -4.00 6.96
CA PRO A 163 26.00 -4.92 5.86
C PRO A 163 24.71 -4.53 5.11
N ALA A 164 23.83 -3.77 5.74
CA ALA A 164 22.59 -3.29 5.14
C ALA A 164 22.71 -1.90 4.51
N GLY A 165 23.68 -1.09 4.93
CA GLY A 165 23.85 0.31 4.56
C GLY A 165 23.91 0.56 3.05
N PRO A 166 24.78 -0.11 2.30
CA PRO A 166 24.86 0.07 0.84
C PRO A 166 23.54 -0.26 0.14
N ARG A 167 22.84 -1.30 0.56
CA ARG A 167 21.52 -1.68 0.04
C ARG A 167 20.47 -0.60 0.35
N ASP A 168 20.41 -0.16 1.60
CA ASP A 168 19.41 0.80 2.06
C ASP A 168 19.64 2.15 1.40
N ARG A 169 20.90 2.55 1.22
CA ARG A 169 21.26 3.75 0.45
C ARG A 169 20.78 3.64 -0.99
N ALA A 170 21.11 2.57 -1.69
CA ALA A 170 20.68 2.35 -3.07
C ALA A 170 19.15 2.35 -3.21
N ALA A 171 18.45 1.65 -2.32
CA ALA A 171 16.99 1.56 -2.35
C ALA A 171 16.32 2.93 -2.15
N LEU A 172 16.80 3.75 -1.21
CA LEU A 172 16.22 5.08 -0.96
C LEU A 172 16.59 6.10 -2.03
N GLU A 173 17.79 6.01 -2.62
CA GLU A 173 18.16 6.81 -3.79
C GLU A 173 17.24 6.50 -4.99
N VAL A 174 17.00 5.23 -5.26
CA VAL A 174 16.07 4.82 -6.34
C VAL A 174 14.65 5.32 -6.04
N LEU A 175 14.14 5.17 -4.81
CA LEU A 175 12.82 5.67 -4.42
C LEU A 175 12.68 7.18 -4.68
N TYR A 176 13.69 7.95 -4.30
CA TYR A 176 13.65 9.39 -4.43
C TYR A 176 13.87 9.86 -5.86
N SER A 177 14.82 9.29 -6.58
CA SER A 177 15.18 9.76 -7.93
C SER A 177 14.18 9.37 -9.02
N SER A 178 13.38 8.32 -8.79
CA SER A 178 12.43 7.80 -9.79
C SER A 178 10.97 7.81 -9.32
N GLY A 179 10.71 8.20 -8.09
CA GLY A 179 9.37 8.31 -7.53
C GLY A 179 8.58 7.01 -7.54
N LEU A 180 9.24 5.84 -7.47
CA LEU A 180 8.59 4.54 -7.51
C LEU A 180 7.68 4.30 -6.31
N ARG A 181 6.65 3.45 -6.50
CA ARG A 181 5.95 2.85 -5.37
C ARG A 181 6.87 1.84 -4.68
N VAL A 182 6.73 1.67 -3.36
CA VAL A 182 7.56 0.69 -2.63
C VAL A 182 7.44 -0.72 -3.21
N SER A 183 6.26 -1.12 -3.69
CA SER A 183 6.08 -2.41 -4.36
C SER A 183 6.87 -2.48 -5.67
N GLU A 184 6.85 -1.43 -6.46
CA GLU A 184 7.59 -1.33 -7.72
C GLU A 184 9.10 -1.41 -7.47
N LEU A 185 9.61 -0.71 -6.45
CA LEU A 185 11.02 -0.81 -6.03
C LEU A 185 11.41 -2.25 -5.67
N LEU A 186 10.59 -2.92 -4.87
CA LEU A 186 10.87 -4.27 -4.39
C LEU A 186 10.75 -5.34 -5.49
N ASP A 187 9.94 -5.05 -6.52
CA ASP A 187 9.74 -5.93 -7.67
C ASP A 187 10.78 -5.69 -8.78
N LEU A 188 11.67 -4.68 -8.65
CA LEU A 188 12.74 -4.43 -9.62
C LEU A 188 13.68 -5.62 -9.74
N LYS A 189 14.01 -5.93 -10.98
CA LYS A 189 14.96 -6.96 -11.37
C LYS A 189 16.26 -6.34 -11.88
N LEU A 190 17.34 -7.08 -11.82
CA LEU A 190 18.60 -6.66 -12.45
C LEU A 190 18.40 -6.42 -13.94
N THR A 191 17.67 -7.32 -14.60
CA THR A 191 17.32 -7.23 -16.03
C THR A 191 16.39 -6.06 -16.39
N ASP A 192 15.76 -5.41 -15.40
CA ASP A 192 14.94 -4.22 -15.58
C ASP A 192 15.73 -2.90 -15.47
N CYS A 193 17.02 -2.97 -15.14
CA CYS A 193 17.88 -1.82 -14.91
C CYS A 193 18.71 -1.50 -16.17
N TYR A 194 18.34 -0.45 -16.88
CA TYR A 194 19.03 0.05 -18.06
C TYR A 194 19.88 1.28 -17.71
N PHE A 195 20.89 1.09 -16.84
CA PHE A 195 21.68 2.19 -16.26
C PHE A 195 22.46 3.01 -17.29
N GLU A 196 22.96 2.35 -18.36
CA GLU A 196 23.63 3.07 -19.46
C GLU A 196 22.71 4.08 -20.15
N SER A 197 21.44 3.72 -20.29
CA SER A 197 20.43 4.61 -20.86
C SER A 197 19.83 5.57 -19.84
N GLY A 198 19.99 5.31 -18.53
CA GLY A 198 19.43 6.11 -17.44
C GLY A 198 17.95 5.81 -17.15
N PHE A 199 17.51 4.56 -17.31
CA PHE A 199 16.13 4.13 -17.08
C PHE A 199 16.03 2.84 -16.27
N VAL A 200 14.88 2.68 -15.63
CA VAL A 200 14.43 1.40 -15.07
C VAL A 200 13.05 1.04 -15.65
N ARG A 201 12.85 -0.24 -15.93
CA ARG A 201 11.54 -0.76 -16.33
C ARG A 201 10.75 -1.15 -15.10
N VAL A 202 9.53 -0.66 -14.98
CA VAL A 202 8.66 -0.86 -13.83
C VAL A 202 7.35 -1.45 -14.28
N ILE A 203 6.90 -2.50 -13.61
CA ILE A 203 5.58 -3.10 -13.83
C ILE A 203 4.59 -2.50 -12.83
N GLY A 204 3.61 -1.78 -13.32
CA GLY A 204 2.57 -1.13 -12.53
C GLY A 204 1.30 -1.98 -12.35
N LYS A 205 0.25 -1.34 -11.88
CA LYS A 205 -1.08 -1.95 -11.75
C LYS A 205 -1.59 -2.46 -13.11
N GLY A 206 -2.20 -3.64 -13.12
CA GLY A 206 -2.68 -4.26 -14.36
C GLY A 206 -1.58 -4.83 -15.25
N ASN A 207 -0.40 -5.11 -14.68
CA ASN A 207 0.76 -5.68 -15.40
C ASN A 207 1.28 -4.79 -16.56
N LYS A 208 1.01 -3.48 -16.51
CA LYS A 208 1.48 -2.52 -17.52
C LYS A 208 2.92 -2.10 -17.19
N ALA A 209 3.83 -2.35 -18.12
CA ALA A 209 5.22 -1.90 -17.99
C ALA A 209 5.37 -0.42 -18.41
N ARG A 210 6.23 0.32 -17.70
CA ARG A 210 6.66 1.65 -18.09
C ARG A 210 8.16 1.82 -17.85
N LEU A 211 8.78 2.70 -18.60
CA LEU A 211 10.16 3.14 -18.36
C LEU A 211 10.12 4.41 -17.50
N VAL A 212 10.92 4.41 -16.45
CA VAL A 212 11.05 5.55 -15.54
C VAL A 212 12.51 6.00 -15.54
N PRO A 213 12.81 7.28 -15.78
CA PRO A 213 14.18 7.77 -15.72
C PRO A 213 14.70 7.68 -14.28
N ILE A 214 16.02 7.44 -14.14
CA ILE A 214 16.70 7.30 -12.86
C ILE A 214 17.93 8.24 -12.81
N GLY A 215 18.14 8.91 -11.67
CA GLY A 215 19.22 9.85 -11.49
C GLY A 215 20.59 9.17 -11.27
N GLY A 216 21.67 9.91 -11.53
CA GLY A 216 23.04 9.41 -11.48
C GLY A 216 23.46 8.88 -10.10
N ASP A 217 23.07 9.56 -9.01
CA ASP A 217 23.36 9.06 -7.66
C ASP A 217 22.69 7.71 -7.40
N ALA A 218 21.45 7.52 -7.84
CA ALA A 218 20.75 6.25 -7.69
C ALA A 218 21.42 5.14 -8.51
N ILE A 219 21.87 5.42 -9.72
CA ILE A 219 22.67 4.49 -10.55
C ILE A 219 23.96 4.13 -9.81
N LYS A 220 24.72 5.13 -9.37
CA LYS A 220 25.98 4.96 -8.66
C LYS A 220 25.85 4.05 -7.44
N TYR A 221 24.94 4.38 -6.51
CA TYR A 221 24.78 3.60 -5.28
C TYR A 221 24.17 2.22 -5.55
N THR A 222 23.34 2.07 -6.57
CA THR A 222 22.78 0.76 -6.95
C THR A 222 23.89 -0.13 -7.54
N THR A 223 24.73 0.39 -8.41
CA THR A 223 25.88 -0.35 -8.97
C THR A 223 26.84 -0.76 -7.85
N MET A 224 27.20 0.16 -6.96
CA MET A 224 28.04 -0.17 -5.79
C MET A 224 27.43 -1.29 -4.91
N TYR A 225 26.13 -1.24 -4.67
CA TYR A 225 25.44 -2.28 -3.93
C TYR A 225 25.48 -3.63 -4.66
N VAL A 226 25.21 -3.64 -5.95
CA VAL A 226 25.19 -4.88 -6.77
C VAL A 226 26.58 -5.52 -6.80
N ASP A 227 27.62 -4.72 -7.06
CA ASP A 227 28.97 -5.23 -7.28
C ASP A 227 29.66 -5.66 -5.98
N HIS A 228 29.45 -4.93 -4.87
CA HIS A 228 30.24 -5.14 -3.65
C HIS A 228 29.46 -5.81 -2.51
N THR A 229 28.15 -5.63 -2.45
CA THR A 229 27.35 -6.16 -1.33
C THR A 229 26.47 -7.34 -1.76
N ARG A 230 25.69 -7.13 -2.81
CA ARG A 230 24.75 -8.15 -3.30
C ARG A 230 25.49 -9.40 -3.81
N SER A 231 26.64 -9.23 -4.44
CA SER A 231 27.50 -10.33 -4.93
C SER A 231 28.00 -11.27 -3.82
N GLN A 232 28.02 -10.80 -2.57
CA GLN A 232 28.45 -11.58 -1.41
C GLN A 232 27.28 -12.29 -0.70
N ILE A 233 26.04 -12.07 -1.10
CA ILE A 233 24.87 -12.68 -0.49
C ILE A 233 24.61 -14.03 -1.12
N ALA A 234 24.40 -15.08 -0.31
CA ALA A 234 23.91 -16.38 -0.77
C ALA A 234 22.45 -16.27 -1.21
N ILE A 235 22.24 -16.14 -2.53
CA ILE A 235 20.92 -15.85 -3.12
C ILE A 235 20.08 -17.13 -3.09
N GLN A 236 18.82 -17.00 -2.68
CA GLN A 236 17.87 -18.10 -2.67
C GLN A 236 17.29 -18.33 -4.07
N LYS A 237 16.92 -19.59 -4.34
CA LYS A 237 16.34 -19.99 -5.61
C LYS A 237 15.05 -19.20 -5.90
N GLY A 238 15.01 -18.55 -7.06
CA GLY A 238 13.89 -17.71 -7.52
C GLY A 238 14.09 -16.21 -7.30
N ASP A 239 15.12 -15.81 -6.53
CA ASP A 239 15.46 -14.40 -6.28
C ASP A 239 16.74 -13.95 -7.00
N GLU A 240 17.26 -14.75 -7.94
CA GLU A 240 18.53 -14.51 -8.65
C GLU A 240 18.52 -13.16 -9.39
N ASP A 241 17.39 -12.81 -9.99
CA ASP A 241 17.20 -11.57 -10.76
C ASP A 241 16.64 -10.43 -9.89
N THR A 242 16.29 -10.69 -8.62
CA THR A 242 15.77 -9.65 -7.71
C THR A 242 16.86 -8.65 -7.37
N LEU A 243 16.61 -7.34 -7.59
CA LEU A 243 17.60 -6.30 -7.35
C LEU A 243 17.92 -6.16 -5.85
N PHE A 244 16.91 -5.93 -5.01
CA PHE A 244 17.09 -5.66 -3.58
C PHE A 244 16.81 -6.89 -2.73
N LEU A 245 17.86 -7.43 -2.13
CA LEU A 245 17.82 -8.63 -1.29
C LEU A 245 17.93 -8.29 0.20
N ASN A 246 17.32 -9.12 1.02
CA ASN A 246 17.61 -9.13 2.45
C ASN A 246 18.86 -9.98 2.73
N ARG A 247 19.32 -9.98 4.00
CA ARG A 247 20.50 -10.75 4.42
C ARG A 247 20.37 -12.28 4.26
N ARG A 248 19.15 -12.79 4.03
CA ARG A 248 18.89 -14.23 3.81
C ARG A 248 18.93 -14.60 2.33
N GLY A 249 19.19 -13.64 1.44
CA GLY A 249 19.21 -13.85 0.00
C GLY A 249 17.84 -13.91 -0.66
N THR A 250 16.78 -13.48 0.03
CA THR A 250 15.45 -13.36 -0.53
C THR A 250 15.06 -11.90 -0.76
N LYS A 251 14.03 -11.67 -1.55
CA LYS A 251 13.45 -10.35 -1.82
C LYS A 251 13.23 -9.53 -0.55
N LEU A 252 13.57 -8.26 -0.60
CA LEU A 252 13.37 -7.34 0.50
C LEU A 252 11.87 -7.10 0.78
N SER A 253 11.49 -6.94 2.05
CA SER A 253 10.09 -6.72 2.43
C SER A 253 9.71 -5.24 2.51
N ARG A 254 8.42 -4.92 2.33
CA ARG A 254 7.88 -3.57 2.54
C ARG A 254 8.11 -3.08 3.97
N ILE A 255 8.00 -3.99 4.94
CA ILE A 255 8.21 -3.68 6.36
C ILE A 255 9.65 -3.23 6.59
N THR A 256 10.63 -3.89 5.96
CA THR A 256 12.03 -3.50 6.08
C THR A 256 12.25 -2.05 5.60
N ILE A 257 11.79 -1.70 4.39
CA ILE A 257 11.93 -0.33 3.88
C ILE A 257 11.24 0.68 4.79
N PHE A 258 10.03 0.37 5.26
CA PHE A 258 9.29 1.25 6.17
C PHE A 258 10.05 1.46 7.49
N THR A 259 10.56 0.38 8.09
CA THR A 259 11.33 0.44 9.34
C THR A 259 12.64 1.19 9.15
N THR A 260 13.38 0.93 8.06
CA THR A 260 14.60 1.66 7.71
C THR A 260 14.34 3.17 7.62
N ILE A 261 13.32 3.60 6.87
CA ILE A 261 12.95 5.00 6.74
C ILE A 261 12.62 5.62 8.12
N LYS A 262 11.83 4.91 8.94
CA LYS A 262 11.45 5.39 10.26
C LYS A 262 12.66 5.55 11.20
N THR A 263 13.56 4.59 11.20
CA THR A 263 14.80 4.64 11.99
C THR A 263 15.69 5.79 11.54
N LEU A 264 15.90 5.94 10.23
CA LEU A 264 16.71 7.02 9.67
C LEU A 264 16.12 8.41 9.96
N ALA A 265 14.80 8.55 9.89
CA ALA A 265 14.11 9.79 10.25
C ALA A 265 14.39 10.19 11.71
N ALA A 266 14.30 9.21 12.63
CA ALA A 266 14.61 9.44 14.04
C ALA A 266 16.10 9.83 14.24
N THR A 267 17.03 9.15 13.56
CA THR A 267 18.47 9.45 13.61
C THR A 267 18.78 10.83 13.04
N ALA A 268 18.11 11.24 11.96
CA ALA A 268 18.26 12.55 11.33
C ALA A 268 17.50 13.67 12.07
N GLY A 269 16.80 13.38 13.18
CA GLY A 269 16.02 14.37 13.93
C GLY A 269 14.78 14.90 13.20
N ILE A 270 14.27 14.19 12.21
CA ILE A 270 13.10 14.58 11.42
C ILE A 270 11.82 14.15 12.15
N THR A 271 11.02 15.12 12.58
CA THR A 271 9.79 14.90 13.37
C THR A 271 8.56 14.58 12.52
N LYS A 272 8.62 14.80 11.20
CA LYS A 272 7.53 14.49 10.25
C LYS A 272 7.27 12.98 10.19
N THR A 273 6.00 12.63 9.94
CA THR A 273 5.64 11.22 9.69
C THR A 273 6.06 10.81 8.28
N ILE A 274 7.15 10.05 8.17
CA ILE A 274 7.74 9.66 6.89
C ILE A 274 7.40 8.22 6.54
N SER A 275 7.10 8.00 5.28
CA SER A 275 6.82 6.70 4.68
C SER A 275 7.40 6.64 3.25
N PRO A 276 7.45 5.45 2.61
CA PRO A 276 7.82 5.39 1.19
C PRO A 276 6.94 6.26 0.27
N HIS A 277 5.68 6.49 0.64
CA HIS A 277 4.81 7.40 -0.11
C HIS A 277 5.25 8.86 0.03
N THR A 278 5.83 9.24 1.15
CA THR A 278 6.38 10.58 1.37
C THR A 278 7.52 10.86 0.39
N PHE A 279 8.42 9.88 0.15
CA PHE A 279 9.50 10.01 -0.87
C PHE A 279 8.93 10.27 -2.27
N ARG A 280 7.95 9.46 -2.66
CA ARG A 280 7.30 9.62 -3.97
C ARG A 280 6.57 10.96 -4.10
N HIS A 281 5.93 11.42 -3.02
CA HIS A 281 5.26 12.71 -3.00
C HIS A 281 6.28 13.86 -3.08
N SER A 282 7.38 13.77 -2.33
CA SER A 282 8.47 14.74 -2.40
C SER A 282 9.12 14.79 -3.78
N PHE A 283 9.34 13.62 -4.43
CA PHE A 283 9.79 13.57 -5.83
C PHE A 283 8.89 14.37 -6.76
N ALA A 284 7.56 14.12 -6.69
CA ALA A 284 6.61 14.84 -7.53
C ALA A 284 6.59 16.34 -7.25
N THR A 285 6.58 16.73 -5.97
CA THR A 285 6.58 18.13 -5.53
C THR A 285 7.84 18.84 -6.01
N HIS A 286 9.02 18.26 -5.82
CA HIS A 286 10.29 18.88 -6.21
C HIS A 286 10.43 19.05 -7.73
N LEU A 287 9.92 18.08 -8.52
CA LEU A 287 9.88 18.24 -9.97
C LEU A 287 8.98 19.42 -10.40
N ILE A 288 7.78 19.51 -9.81
CA ILE A 288 6.82 20.58 -10.13
C ILE A 288 7.36 21.94 -9.67
N GLU A 289 7.93 22.02 -8.46
CA GLU A 289 8.57 23.24 -7.94
C GLU A 289 9.79 23.65 -8.77
N GLY A 290 10.52 22.67 -9.33
CA GLY A 290 11.60 22.88 -10.28
C GLY A 290 11.13 23.41 -11.64
N GLY A 291 9.84 23.32 -11.97
CA GLY A 291 9.26 23.77 -13.22
C GLY A 291 8.93 22.66 -14.23
N ALA A 292 8.98 21.40 -13.81
CA ALA A 292 8.61 20.29 -14.68
C ALA A 292 7.14 20.30 -15.05
N ASP A 293 6.83 19.92 -16.28
CA ASP A 293 5.46 19.76 -16.73
C ASP A 293 4.72 18.67 -15.94
N LEU A 294 3.50 18.99 -15.51
CA LEU A 294 2.66 18.07 -14.72
C LEU A 294 2.39 16.74 -15.45
N ARG A 295 2.26 16.79 -16.77
CA ARG A 295 2.01 15.60 -17.59
C ARG A 295 3.21 14.65 -17.58
N ALA A 296 4.44 15.19 -17.68
CA ALA A 296 5.67 14.43 -17.56
C ALA A 296 5.77 13.73 -16.18
N VAL A 297 5.48 14.47 -15.10
CA VAL A 297 5.46 13.95 -13.74
C VAL A 297 4.41 12.84 -13.57
N GLN A 298 3.19 13.03 -14.09
CA GLN A 298 2.13 12.02 -14.06
C GLN A 298 2.54 10.74 -14.82
N GLN A 299 3.21 10.88 -15.95
CA GLN A 299 3.70 9.78 -16.77
C GLN A 299 4.78 8.98 -16.03
N MET A 300 5.77 9.64 -15.42
CA MET A 300 6.80 9.00 -14.59
C MET A 300 6.17 8.23 -13.43
N LEU A 301 5.16 8.82 -12.78
CA LEU A 301 4.46 8.21 -11.67
C LEU A 301 3.51 7.07 -12.08
N GLY A 302 3.09 6.98 -13.34
CA GLY A 302 2.14 5.98 -13.82
C GLY A 302 0.75 6.15 -13.22
N HIS A 303 0.16 7.36 -13.34
CA HIS A 303 -1.21 7.64 -12.98
C HIS A 303 -2.15 7.19 -14.10
N GLU A 304 -3.18 6.44 -13.74
CA GLU A 304 -4.08 5.69 -14.65
C GLU A 304 -5.00 6.58 -15.53
N SER A 305 -5.06 7.89 -15.31
CA SER A 305 -6.00 8.77 -15.99
C SER A 305 -5.60 9.20 -17.41
N ILE A 306 -4.47 8.73 -17.92
CA ILE A 306 -4.10 8.92 -19.33
C ILE A 306 -4.09 7.54 -19.96
N THR A 307 -5.24 7.20 -20.56
CA THR A 307 -5.40 6.10 -21.49
C THR A 307 -4.43 6.29 -22.62
N THR A 308 -3.38 5.47 -22.67
CA THR A 308 -2.93 4.83 -23.89
C THR A 308 -1.70 4.00 -23.56
N THR A 309 -1.71 2.76 -23.95
CA THR A 309 -0.53 1.94 -24.20
C THR A 309 0.13 2.51 -25.47
N GLU A 310 0.52 3.78 -25.43
CA GLU A 310 1.37 4.36 -26.46
C GLU A 310 2.75 3.74 -26.27
N ILE A 311 3.23 3.11 -27.31
CA ILE A 311 4.59 2.65 -27.46
C ILE A 311 5.46 3.88 -27.19
N TYR A 312 6.22 3.87 -26.07
CA TYR A 312 7.14 4.95 -25.75
C TYR A 312 8.09 5.16 -26.92
N THR A 313 7.95 6.26 -27.63
CA THR A 313 8.86 6.63 -28.70
C THR A 313 10.21 7.04 -28.09
N HIS A 314 11.28 7.05 -28.88
CA HIS A 314 12.58 7.56 -28.44
C HIS A 314 12.48 9.01 -27.95
N LEU A 315 11.67 9.84 -28.62
CA LEU A 315 11.41 11.24 -28.26
C LEU A 315 10.79 11.40 -26.86
N ASP A 316 9.84 10.52 -26.50
CA ASP A 316 9.23 10.56 -25.16
C ASP A 316 10.23 10.19 -24.06
N ARG A 317 11.14 9.24 -24.34
CA ARG A 317 12.19 8.84 -23.38
C ARG A 317 13.18 9.96 -23.13
N ASP A 318 13.68 10.58 -24.18
CA ASP A 318 14.62 11.70 -24.07
C ASP A 318 13.99 12.87 -23.34
N TYR A 319 12.73 13.17 -23.58
CA TYR A 319 11.98 14.21 -22.88
C TYR A 319 11.84 13.90 -21.38
N LEU A 320 11.49 12.68 -21.00
CA LEU A 320 11.38 12.30 -19.58
C LEU A 320 12.75 12.35 -18.88
N LYS A 321 13.82 11.91 -19.55
CA LYS A 321 15.19 11.99 -19.03
C LYS A 321 15.64 13.43 -18.86
N GLN A 322 15.38 14.27 -19.86
CA GLN A 322 15.70 15.70 -19.81
C GLN A 322 14.92 16.38 -18.68
N THR A 323 13.62 16.09 -18.54
CA THR A 323 12.79 16.61 -17.45
C THR A 323 13.37 16.24 -16.06
N LEU A 324 13.81 14.99 -15.87
CA LEU A 324 14.45 14.60 -14.62
C LEU A 324 15.77 15.38 -14.41
N THR A 325 16.60 15.47 -15.46
CA THR A 325 17.91 16.14 -15.40
C THR A 325 17.78 17.62 -15.08
N ASP A 326 16.83 18.32 -15.68
CA ASP A 326 16.69 19.77 -15.56
C ASP A 326 15.97 20.19 -14.27
N PHE A 327 14.99 19.44 -13.83
CA PHE A 327 14.05 19.88 -12.79
C PHE A 327 14.15 19.09 -11.46
N HIS A 328 14.76 17.91 -11.46
CA HIS A 328 14.95 17.17 -10.20
C HIS A 328 16.21 17.64 -9.47
N PRO A 329 16.18 17.84 -8.12
CA PRO A 329 17.35 18.33 -7.36
C PRO A 329 18.62 17.48 -7.51
N ARG A 330 18.48 16.19 -7.85
CA ARG A 330 19.58 15.25 -8.14
C ARG A 330 19.73 14.91 -9.62
N GLY A 331 19.08 15.64 -10.49
CA GLY A 331 19.13 15.35 -11.94
C GLY A 331 20.49 15.63 -12.57
N LYS A 332 21.25 16.57 -12.02
CA LYS A 332 22.57 17.02 -12.54
C LYS A 332 23.77 16.36 -11.85
N ARG A 333 23.55 15.37 -10.99
CA ARG A 333 24.62 14.66 -10.27
C ARG A 333 24.88 13.29 -10.86
#